data_1db16835cc18698a99dbdd4c81057475
#
_entry.id   1db16835cc18698a99dbdd4c81057475
#
_cell.length_a   1.000
_cell.length_b   1.000
_cell.length_c   1.000
_cell.angle_alpha   90.00
_cell.angle_beta   90.00
_cell.angle_gamma   90.00
#
_symmetry.space_group_name_H-M   'P 1'
#
loop_
_entity.id
_entity.type
_entity.pdbx_description
1 polymer ?
#
loop_
_entity_poly.entity_id
_entity_poly.type
_entity_poly.pdbx_seq_one_letter_code
_entity_poly.pdbx_strand_id
1 'polypeptide(L)'
;MATRVSRRALGAASITAALAAAAGLTEAVAHHGWSWAEAEQQELRGTIREVYVGHPHPTLRVEVPGEGLWLVELGNPNQTARAGFNENSARVGDAVLAIGNRARDRGERRMKAVRLQVRDQIYDIYPERIRS
;
A
#
# COMPACT_ATOMS: atom_id res chain seq x y z
N MET A 1 40.63 30.33 23.51
CA MET A 1 40.76 29.00 22.87
C MET A 1 39.56 28.09 23.10
N ALA A 2 38.96 28.07 24.28
CA ALA A 2 37.77 27.25 24.56
C ALA A 2 36.58 27.62 23.67
N THR A 3 36.37 28.89 23.34
CA THR A 3 35.30 29.34 22.47
C THR A 3 35.37 28.84 21.03
N ARG A 4 36.58 28.60 20.49
CA ARG A 4 36.76 28.06 19.14
C ARG A 4 36.34 26.59 19.05
N VAL A 5 36.58 25.78 20.08
CA VAL A 5 36.22 24.39 20.14
C VAL A 5 34.68 24.24 20.19
N SER A 6 34.00 25.08 20.99
CA SER A 6 32.54 25.10 21.07
C SER A 6 31.87 25.42 19.73
N ARG A 7 32.44 26.38 18.97
CA ARG A 7 31.87 26.75 17.67
C ARG A 7 31.98 25.64 16.64
N ARG A 8 33.08 24.88 16.65
CA ARG A 8 33.24 23.73 15.74
C ARG A 8 32.26 22.60 16.08
N ALA A 9 32.08 22.34 17.35
CA ALA A 9 31.12 21.32 17.78
C ALA A 9 29.68 21.70 17.39
N LEU A 10 29.29 22.95 17.54
CA LEU A 10 27.98 23.46 17.12
C LEU A 10 27.76 23.34 15.61
N GLY A 11 28.78 23.62 14.80
CA GLY A 11 28.70 23.48 13.35
C GLY A 11 28.50 22.04 12.91
N ALA A 12 29.23 21.09 13.50
CA ALA A 12 29.08 19.65 13.21
C ALA A 12 27.69 19.17 13.58
N ALA A 13 27.15 19.56 14.72
CA ALA A 13 25.80 19.17 15.14
C ALA A 13 24.73 19.70 14.17
N SER A 14 24.86 20.91 13.67
CA SER A 14 23.94 21.49 12.71
C SER A 14 23.91 20.72 11.38
N ILE A 15 25.05 20.30 10.86
CA ILE A 15 25.17 19.52 9.63
C ILE A 15 24.48 18.14 9.80
N THR A 16 24.71 17.48 10.92
CA THR A 16 24.09 16.18 11.21
C THR A 16 22.57 16.30 11.28
N ALA A 17 22.04 17.33 11.91
CA ALA A 17 20.59 17.55 11.98
C ALA A 17 19.98 17.79 10.60
N ALA A 18 20.63 18.52 9.72
CA ALA A 18 20.15 18.78 8.36
C ALA A 18 20.08 17.49 7.53
N LEU A 19 21.08 16.60 7.63
CA LEU A 19 21.09 15.31 6.94
C LEU A 19 19.97 14.40 7.44
N ALA A 20 19.72 14.34 8.74
CA ALA A 20 18.63 13.55 9.31
C ALA A 20 17.26 14.04 8.84
N ALA A 21 17.05 15.36 8.76
CA ALA A 21 15.80 15.93 8.26
C ALA A 21 15.57 15.60 6.79
N ALA A 22 16.59 15.64 5.94
CA ALA A 22 16.50 15.29 4.54
C ALA A 22 16.15 13.82 4.34
N ALA A 23 16.75 12.90 5.11
CA ALA A 23 16.44 11.48 5.07
C ALA A 23 15.00 11.21 5.49
N GLY A 24 14.50 11.87 6.53
CA GLY A 24 13.11 11.75 6.99
C GLY A 24 12.09 12.20 5.95
N LEU A 25 12.36 13.30 5.23
CA LEU A 25 11.49 13.78 4.16
C LEU A 25 11.44 12.80 3.00
N THR A 26 12.58 12.18 2.61
CA THR A 26 12.64 11.17 1.56
C THR A 26 11.80 9.94 1.92
N GLU A 27 11.90 9.47 3.15
CA GLU A 27 11.10 8.32 3.61
C GLU A 27 9.60 8.64 3.58
N ALA A 28 9.19 9.83 4.03
CA ALA A 28 7.80 10.24 4.03
C ALA A 28 7.21 10.24 2.60
N VAL A 29 7.96 10.72 1.60
CA VAL A 29 7.56 10.71 0.20
C VAL A 29 7.47 9.28 -0.33
N ALA A 30 8.45 8.42 -0.03
CA ALA A 30 8.48 7.04 -0.48
C ALA A 30 7.32 6.21 0.07
N HIS A 31 6.82 6.52 1.26
CA HIS A 31 5.71 5.84 1.90
C HIS A 31 4.35 6.50 1.67
N HIS A 32 4.28 7.55 0.83
CA HIS A 32 3.02 8.18 0.48
C HIS A 32 2.07 7.16 -0.17
N GLY A 33 0.84 7.07 0.33
CA GLY A 33 -0.13 6.07 -0.13
C GLY A 33 -0.13 4.76 0.66
N TRP A 34 0.86 4.55 1.53
CA TRP A 34 0.95 3.38 2.41
C TRP A 34 0.86 3.73 3.89
N SER A 35 0.86 5.02 4.21
CA SER A 35 0.91 5.51 5.61
C SER A 35 -0.27 5.04 6.47
N TRP A 36 -1.42 4.77 5.86
CA TRP A 36 -2.61 4.31 6.54
C TRP A 36 -2.65 2.80 6.75
N ALA A 37 -1.76 2.05 6.09
CA ALA A 37 -1.74 0.60 6.10
C ALA A 37 -0.79 0.03 7.16
N GLU A 38 -1.14 -1.15 7.68
CA GLU A 38 -0.26 -1.91 8.57
C GLU A 38 0.96 -2.43 7.80
N ALA A 39 2.06 -2.70 8.52
CA ALA A 39 3.26 -3.27 7.91
C ALA A 39 3.10 -4.74 7.54
N GLU A 40 2.25 -5.46 8.24
CA GLU A 40 2.04 -6.90 8.01
C GLU A 40 1.05 -7.15 6.90
N GLN A 41 1.33 -8.18 6.11
CA GLN A 41 0.41 -8.65 5.08
C GLN A 41 -0.51 -9.73 5.63
N GLN A 42 -1.73 -9.76 5.14
CA GLN A 42 -2.71 -10.77 5.49
C GLN A 42 -3.53 -11.15 4.27
N GLU A 43 -4.23 -12.25 4.36
CA GLU A 43 -5.15 -12.72 3.34
C GLU A 43 -6.57 -12.23 3.60
N LEU A 44 -7.26 -11.88 2.54
CA LEU A 44 -8.68 -11.52 2.56
C LEU A 44 -9.38 -12.35 1.49
N ARG A 45 -10.36 -13.15 1.89
CA ARG A 45 -11.13 -13.99 0.98
C ARG A 45 -12.58 -13.53 0.97
N GLY A 46 -13.14 -13.42 -0.21
CA GLY A 46 -14.53 -13.01 -0.32
C GLY A 46 -15.05 -13.05 -1.75
N THR A 47 -16.19 -12.38 -1.94
CA THR A 47 -16.88 -12.29 -3.23
C THR A 47 -16.88 -10.85 -3.71
N ILE A 48 -16.52 -10.64 -4.95
CA ILE A 48 -16.49 -9.31 -5.56
C ILE A 48 -17.92 -8.80 -5.76
N ARG A 49 -18.20 -7.61 -5.24
CA ARG A 49 -19.48 -6.92 -5.39
C ARG A 49 -19.43 -5.70 -6.28
N GLU A 50 -18.23 -5.13 -6.46
CA GLU A 50 -18.03 -3.97 -7.33
C GLU A 50 -16.61 -3.98 -7.87
N VAL A 51 -16.44 -3.60 -9.13
CA VAL A 51 -15.15 -3.45 -9.80
C VAL A 51 -15.07 -2.04 -10.35
N TYR A 52 -14.04 -1.30 -9.95
CA TYR A 52 -13.74 0.00 -10.49
C TYR A 52 -12.33 0.01 -11.08
N VAL A 53 -12.21 0.41 -12.36
CA VAL A 53 -10.91 0.52 -13.02
C VAL A 53 -10.75 1.96 -13.49
N GLY A 54 -10.02 2.76 -12.73
CA GLY A 54 -9.84 4.18 -13.04
C GLY A 54 -8.97 4.88 -12.01
N HIS A 55 -8.99 6.22 -12.10
CA HIS A 55 -8.22 7.08 -11.20
C HIS A 55 -8.98 7.32 -9.88
N PRO A 56 -8.29 7.56 -8.78
CA PRO A 56 -6.83 7.53 -8.62
C PRO A 56 -6.25 6.13 -8.49
N HIS A 57 -7.06 5.16 -8.08
CA HIS A 57 -6.69 3.75 -7.94
C HIS A 57 -7.84 2.86 -8.37
N PRO A 58 -7.61 1.85 -9.21
CA PRO A 58 -8.58 0.77 -9.34
C PRO A 58 -8.88 0.13 -7.99
N THR A 59 -10.13 -0.24 -7.78
CA THR A 59 -10.59 -0.81 -6.51
C THR A 59 -11.59 -1.95 -6.74
N LEU A 60 -11.67 -2.83 -5.74
CA LEU A 60 -12.73 -3.82 -5.63
C LEU A 60 -13.50 -3.60 -4.33
N ARG A 61 -14.81 -3.79 -4.37
CA ARG A 61 -15.60 -3.99 -3.16
C ARG A 61 -15.78 -5.49 -2.99
N VAL A 62 -15.33 -6.00 -1.87
CA VAL A 62 -15.32 -7.45 -1.59
C VAL A 62 -16.14 -7.72 -0.36
N GLU A 63 -17.15 -8.60 -0.50
CA GLU A 63 -17.92 -9.06 0.64
C GLU A 63 -17.19 -10.22 1.30
N VAL A 64 -16.83 -10.04 2.56
CA VAL A 64 -16.12 -11.04 3.36
C VAL A 64 -17.08 -11.65 4.35
N PRO A 65 -17.24 -12.99 4.37
CA PRO A 65 -18.17 -13.64 5.30
C PRO A 65 -17.93 -13.23 6.76
N GLY A 66 -19.01 -12.81 7.41
CA GLY A 66 -18.96 -12.38 8.81
C GLY A 66 -18.42 -10.98 9.06
N GLU A 67 -17.88 -10.31 8.03
CA GLU A 67 -17.26 -8.99 8.20
C GLU A 67 -17.94 -7.88 7.41
N GLY A 68 -18.58 -8.21 6.27
CA GLY A 68 -19.22 -7.24 5.39
C GLY A 68 -18.32 -6.78 4.25
N LEU A 69 -18.58 -5.60 3.71
CA LEU A 69 -17.87 -5.09 2.55
C LEU A 69 -16.53 -4.47 2.91
N TRP A 70 -15.51 -4.90 2.21
CA TRP A 70 -14.16 -4.35 2.27
C TRP A 70 -13.85 -3.56 1.01
N LEU A 71 -13.13 -2.45 1.17
CA LEU A 71 -12.53 -1.73 0.05
C LEU A 71 -11.12 -2.29 -0.17
N VAL A 72 -10.89 -2.88 -1.32
CA VAL A 72 -9.58 -3.40 -1.72
C VAL A 72 -9.01 -2.46 -2.78
N GLU A 73 -7.98 -1.69 -2.42
CA GLU A 73 -7.31 -0.78 -3.34
C GLU A 73 -6.17 -1.50 -4.04
N LEU A 74 -6.08 -1.30 -5.35
CA LEU A 74 -4.97 -1.79 -6.17
C LEU A 74 -3.89 -0.72 -6.28
N GLY A 75 -3.04 -0.79 -7.28
CA GLY A 75 -2.04 0.25 -7.56
C GLY A 75 -2.67 1.42 -8.30
N ASN A 76 -1.84 2.38 -8.73
CA ASN A 76 -2.33 3.38 -9.67
C ASN A 76 -2.72 2.69 -10.98
N PRO A 77 -3.41 3.37 -11.92
CA PRO A 77 -3.86 2.72 -13.16
C PRO A 77 -2.75 2.06 -13.97
N ASN A 78 -1.59 2.72 -14.09
CA ASN A 78 -0.46 2.16 -14.85
C ASN A 78 0.13 0.91 -14.19
N GLN A 79 0.29 0.94 -12.88
CA GLN A 79 0.83 -0.19 -12.12
C GLN A 79 -0.11 -1.39 -12.15
N THR A 80 -1.40 -1.14 -12.03
CA THR A 80 -2.43 -2.17 -12.11
C THR A 80 -2.48 -2.80 -13.49
N ALA A 81 -2.39 -1.98 -14.54
CA ALA A 81 -2.33 -2.47 -15.92
C ALA A 81 -1.07 -3.31 -16.17
N ARG A 82 0.08 -2.91 -15.64
CA ARG A 82 1.32 -3.71 -15.77
C ARG A 82 1.21 -5.08 -15.08
N ALA A 83 0.41 -5.18 -14.04
CA ALA A 83 0.12 -6.47 -13.40
C ALA A 83 -0.78 -7.36 -14.26
N GLY A 84 -1.33 -6.84 -15.35
CA GLY A 84 -2.25 -7.55 -16.23
C GLY A 84 -3.71 -7.41 -15.84
N PHE A 85 -4.03 -6.57 -14.87
CA PHE A 85 -5.40 -6.39 -14.38
C PHE A 85 -6.10 -5.26 -15.14
N ASN A 86 -7.27 -5.57 -15.69
CA ASN A 86 -8.14 -4.61 -16.38
C ASN A 86 -9.60 -4.89 -16.05
N GLU A 87 -10.52 -4.17 -16.66
CA GLU A 87 -11.96 -4.28 -16.43
C GLU A 87 -12.55 -5.67 -16.75
N ASN A 88 -11.84 -6.50 -17.51
CA ASN A 88 -12.25 -7.86 -17.83
C ASN A 88 -11.66 -8.91 -16.89
N SER A 89 -10.76 -8.50 -16.01
CA SER A 89 -10.03 -9.42 -15.11
C SER A 89 -10.90 -9.94 -13.97
N ALA A 90 -11.91 -9.18 -13.59
CA ALA A 90 -12.78 -9.51 -12.47
C ALA A 90 -14.21 -9.09 -12.75
N ARG A 91 -15.16 -9.86 -12.23
CA ARG A 91 -16.60 -9.59 -12.39
C ARG A 91 -17.30 -9.70 -11.03
N VAL A 92 -18.39 -8.98 -10.90
CA VAL A 92 -19.28 -9.12 -9.75
C VAL A 92 -19.69 -10.59 -9.62
N GLY A 93 -19.54 -11.15 -8.42
CA GLY A 93 -19.81 -12.55 -8.13
C GLY A 93 -18.59 -13.46 -8.14
N ASP A 94 -17.46 -13.00 -8.65
CA ASP A 94 -16.23 -13.80 -8.63
C ASP A 94 -15.69 -13.94 -7.21
N ALA A 95 -15.14 -15.10 -6.91
CA ALA A 95 -14.36 -15.31 -5.70
C ALA A 95 -12.99 -14.62 -5.85
N VAL A 96 -12.52 -14.01 -4.80
CA VAL A 96 -11.21 -13.34 -4.79
C VAL A 96 -10.45 -13.68 -3.51
N LEU A 97 -9.13 -13.88 -3.70
CA LEU A 97 -8.16 -13.89 -2.61
C LEU A 97 -7.27 -12.67 -2.80
N ALA A 98 -7.31 -11.75 -1.85
CA ALA A 98 -6.43 -10.60 -1.82
C ALA A 98 -5.38 -10.79 -0.73
N ILE A 99 -4.13 -10.57 -1.07
CA ILE A 99 -3.02 -10.52 -0.11
C ILE A 99 -2.55 -9.08 -0.06
N GLY A 100 -2.50 -8.52 1.12
CA GLY A 100 -2.10 -7.12 1.26
C GLY A 100 -2.10 -6.62 2.69
N ASN A 101 -2.03 -5.30 2.80
CA ASN A 101 -1.86 -4.60 4.06
C ASN A 101 -3.15 -3.87 4.39
N ARG A 102 -3.80 -4.27 5.48
CA ARG A 102 -5.04 -3.63 5.91
C ARG A 102 -4.80 -2.28 6.57
N ALA A 103 -5.86 -1.49 6.69
CA ALA A 103 -5.80 -0.24 7.43
C ALA A 103 -5.41 -0.46 8.89
N ARG A 104 -4.57 0.45 9.42
CA ARG A 104 -4.20 0.47 10.85
C ARG A 104 -5.43 0.71 11.73
N ASP A 105 -6.34 1.55 11.25
CA ASP A 105 -7.62 1.76 11.90
C ASP A 105 -8.48 0.51 11.71
N ARG A 106 -8.68 -0.23 12.78
CA ARG A 106 -9.45 -1.49 12.77
C ARG A 106 -10.93 -1.29 12.50
N GLY A 107 -11.43 -0.06 12.64
CA GLY A 107 -12.78 0.31 12.24
C GLY A 107 -12.95 0.42 10.73
N GLU A 108 -11.86 0.59 9.97
CA GLU A 108 -11.90 0.63 8.51
C GLU A 108 -11.71 -0.76 7.91
N ARG A 109 -12.66 -1.17 7.08
CA ARG A 109 -12.56 -2.38 6.27
C ARG A 109 -11.93 -2.02 4.94
N ARG A 110 -10.62 -1.84 4.96
CA ARG A 110 -9.83 -1.35 3.83
C ARG A 110 -8.49 -2.07 3.78
N MET A 111 -8.09 -2.46 2.58
CA MET A 111 -6.83 -3.15 2.34
C MET A 111 -6.16 -2.60 1.09
N LYS A 112 -4.84 -2.48 1.12
CA LYS A 112 -4.03 -2.25 -0.06
C LYS A 112 -3.53 -3.60 -0.56
N ALA A 113 -4.02 -4.04 -1.71
CA ALA A 113 -3.66 -5.34 -2.24
C ALA A 113 -2.27 -5.32 -2.86
N VAL A 114 -1.47 -6.30 -2.51
CA VAL A 114 -0.16 -6.58 -3.09
C VAL A 114 -0.30 -7.61 -4.20
N ARG A 115 -1.18 -8.60 -3.98
CA ARG A 115 -1.50 -9.65 -4.94
C ARG A 115 -2.98 -9.94 -4.90
N LEU A 116 -3.56 -10.19 -6.07
CA LEU A 116 -4.92 -10.70 -6.20
C LEU A 116 -4.88 -12.04 -6.91
N GLN A 117 -5.75 -12.95 -6.49
CA GLN A 117 -6.10 -14.15 -7.24
C GLN A 117 -7.59 -14.13 -7.50
N VAL A 118 -7.96 -14.06 -8.77
CA VAL A 118 -9.35 -14.09 -9.21
C VAL A 118 -9.49 -15.25 -10.20
N ARG A 119 -10.37 -16.19 -9.90
CA ARG A 119 -10.44 -17.44 -10.66
C ARG A 119 -9.06 -18.12 -10.61
N ASP A 120 -8.48 -18.47 -11.73
CA ASP A 120 -7.17 -19.14 -11.82
C ASP A 120 -6.04 -18.17 -12.16
N GLN A 121 -6.29 -16.85 -12.14
CA GLN A 121 -5.31 -15.84 -12.50
C GLN A 121 -4.76 -15.14 -11.27
N ILE A 122 -3.45 -14.92 -11.27
CA ILE A 122 -2.74 -14.17 -10.24
C ILE A 122 -2.27 -12.84 -10.82
N TYR A 123 -2.54 -11.77 -10.08
CA TYR A 123 -2.17 -10.41 -10.45
C TYR A 123 -1.27 -9.85 -9.36
N ASP A 124 0.02 -9.69 -9.67
CA ASP A 124 1.00 -9.12 -8.75
C ASP A 124 1.05 -7.61 -8.91
N ILE A 125 0.25 -6.92 -8.09
CA ILE A 125 0.10 -5.47 -8.16
C ILE A 125 1.40 -4.77 -7.73
N TYR A 126 2.01 -5.27 -6.65
CA TYR A 126 3.28 -4.78 -6.12
C TYR A 126 4.26 -5.95 -5.96
N PRO A 127 4.89 -6.39 -7.07
CA PRO A 127 5.77 -7.57 -7.03
C PRO A 127 6.89 -7.45 -6.00
N GLU A 128 7.43 -6.25 -5.82
CA GLU A 128 8.50 -5.96 -4.88
C GLU A 128 8.09 -6.10 -3.41
N ARG A 129 6.79 -6.16 -3.13
CA ARG A 129 6.28 -6.30 -1.77
C ARG A 129 5.78 -7.71 -1.45
N ILE A 130 5.85 -8.61 -2.41
CA ILE A 130 5.41 -9.99 -2.20
C ILE A 130 6.40 -10.69 -1.27
N ARG A 131 5.89 -11.25 -0.18
CA ARG A 131 6.69 -12.00 0.79
C ARG A 131 6.51 -13.50 0.54
N SER A 132 7.62 -14.19 0.52
CA SER A 132 7.66 -15.65 0.38
C SER A 132 7.54 -16.35 1.72
#